data_dd16ab81a859c9a6cbd2fca99375bf81
#
_entry.id   dd16ab81a859c9a6cbd2fca99375bf81
#
_cell.length_a   1.000
_cell.length_b   1.000
_cell.length_c   1.000
_cell.angle_alpha   90.00
_cell.angle_beta   90.00
_cell.angle_gamma   90.00
#
_symmetry.space_group_name_H-M   'P 1'
#
loop_
_entity.id
_entity.type
_entity.pdbx_description
1 polymer ?
#
loop_
_entity_poly.entity_id
_entity_poly.type
_entity_poly.pdbx_seq_one_letter_code
_entity_poly.pdbx_strand_id
1 'polypeptide(L)'
;MVKNNVRRVPVVEGEDLAGIVTAFDIVSLALTQMNIKDPVENYMIKTVPTAWDQTPLNVAFENMALFGLKSLIGLNNEGKMSGILTETDFIAESEVRSETTQHDSTVGTEGDKWSWDSTSVLYIEKNKLKFTDKVVRDVASDKVTTANSKTKVSACAEKMKSLNVEQLPVIGIEGDLIGLVRASDLIKALI
;
A
#
# COMPACT_ATOMS: atom_id res chain seq x y z
N MET A 1 -0.32 -10.44 -17.57
CA MET A 1 -0.02 -9.53 -16.46
C MET A 1 0.65 -8.27 -16.94
N VAL A 2 1.88 -8.30 -17.46
CA VAL A 2 2.65 -7.10 -17.85
C VAL A 2 1.88 -6.24 -18.86
N LYS A 3 1.46 -6.81 -19.98
CA LYS A 3 0.75 -6.09 -21.07
C LYS A 3 -0.49 -5.33 -20.59
N ASN A 4 -1.26 -5.88 -19.64
CA ASN A 4 -2.52 -5.31 -19.17
C ASN A 4 -2.38 -4.64 -17.78
N ASN A 5 -1.16 -4.50 -17.26
CA ASN A 5 -0.86 -3.94 -15.94
C ASN A 5 -1.71 -4.55 -14.81
N VAL A 6 -1.90 -5.87 -14.84
CA VAL A 6 -2.61 -6.61 -13.79
C VAL A 6 -1.63 -7.48 -13.00
N ARG A 7 -1.82 -7.55 -11.68
CA ARG A 7 -0.95 -8.32 -10.77
C ARG A 7 -1.50 -9.70 -10.43
N ARG A 8 -2.75 -9.97 -10.75
CA ARG A 8 -3.44 -11.23 -10.47
C ARG A 8 -4.26 -11.64 -11.69
N VAL A 9 -4.25 -12.92 -11.98
CA VAL A 9 -5.04 -13.51 -13.09
C VAL A 9 -5.76 -14.74 -12.55
N PRO A 10 -7.10 -14.77 -12.63
CA PRO A 10 -7.84 -15.98 -12.30
C PRO A 10 -7.52 -17.08 -13.33
N VAL A 11 -7.49 -18.33 -12.86
CA VAL A 11 -7.35 -19.53 -13.69
C VAL A 11 -8.69 -20.23 -13.69
N VAL A 12 -9.23 -20.50 -14.86
CA VAL A 12 -10.54 -21.15 -15.03
C VAL A 12 -10.40 -22.46 -15.79
N GLU A 13 -11.22 -23.44 -15.45
CA GLU A 13 -11.37 -24.68 -16.14
C GLU A 13 -12.83 -24.76 -16.65
N GLY A 14 -13.03 -24.42 -17.92
CA GLY A 14 -14.35 -24.16 -18.47
C GLY A 14 -14.93 -22.85 -17.86
N GLU A 15 -16.05 -22.95 -17.16
CA GLU A 15 -16.71 -21.84 -16.44
C GLU A 15 -16.33 -21.80 -14.94
N ASP A 16 -15.66 -22.83 -14.43
CA ASP A 16 -15.32 -22.96 -13.02
C ASP A 16 -13.98 -22.26 -12.68
N LEU A 17 -13.94 -21.60 -11.52
CA LEU A 17 -12.71 -20.99 -11.01
C LEU A 17 -11.81 -22.08 -10.41
N ALA A 18 -10.71 -22.39 -11.10
CA ALA A 18 -9.71 -23.36 -10.64
C ALA A 18 -8.68 -22.77 -9.66
N GLY A 19 -8.39 -21.45 -9.78
CA GLY A 19 -7.42 -20.81 -8.89
C GLY A 19 -7.07 -19.38 -9.32
N ILE A 20 -6.00 -18.84 -8.73
CA ILE A 20 -5.47 -17.52 -9.05
C ILE A 20 -3.95 -17.57 -9.13
N VAL A 21 -3.37 -16.89 -10.09
CA VAL A 21 -1.91 -16.70 -10.22
C VAL A 21 -1.60 -15.22 -10.01
N THR A 22 -0.64 -14.94 -9.15
CA THR A 22 -0.18 -13.58 -8.86
C THR A 22 1.20 -13.29 -9.46
N ALA A 23 1.56 -12.01 -9.55
CA ALA A 23 2.92 -11.61 -9.93
C ALA A 23 3.96 -12.17 -8.94
N PHE A 24 3.61 -12.27 -7.66
CA PHE A 24 4.48 -12.83 -6.64
C PHE A 24 4.70 -14.34 -6.80
N ASP A 25 3.68 -15.10 -7.24
CA ASP A 25 3.85 -16.53 -7.54
C ASP A 25 4.86 -16.72 -8.68
N ILE A 26 4.78 -15.90 -9.72
CA ILE A 26 5.75 -15.94 -10.83
C ILE A 26 7.18 -15.63 -10.32
N VAL A 27 7.32 -14.59 -9.47
CA VAL A 27 8.62 -14.22 -8.89
C VAL A 27 9.16 -15.33 -8.00
N SER A 28 8.34 -15.85 -7.09
CA SER A 28 8.77 -16.80 -6.06
C SER A 28 8.98 -18.23 -6.59
N LEU A 29 8.27 -18.63 -7.64
CA LEU A 29 8.31 -19.99 -8.18
C LEU A 29 9.08 -20.10 -9.50
N ALA A 30 8.98 -19.09 -10.37
CA ALA A 30 9.64 -19.14 -11.68
C ALA A 30 10.97 -18.36 -11.70
N LEU A 31 10.97 -17.06 -11.34
CA LEU A 31 12.20 -16.25 -11.42
C LEU A 31 13.33 -16.75 -10.53
N THR A 32 13.02 -17.36 -9.40
CA THR A 32 14.03 -17.97 -8.51
C THR A 32 14.69 -19.21 -9.12
N GLN A 33 14.02 -19.89 -10.07
CA GLN A 33 14.59 -21.04 -10.78
C GLN A 33 15.40 -20.62 -12.04
N MET A 34 15.28 -19.36 -12.43
CA MET A 34 15.95 -18.82 -13.61
C MET A 34 17.23 -18.08 -13.18
N ASN A 35 18.27 -18.12 -14.04
CA ASN A 35 19.49 -17.37 -13.79
C ASN A 35 19.51 -16.07 -14.60
N ILE A 36 18.56 -15.15 -14.29
CA ILE A 36 18.49 -13.84 -14.94
C ILE A 36 19.51 -12.91 -14.29
N LYS A 37 20.53 -12.55 -15.06
CA LYS A 37 21.66 -11.75 -14.59
C LYS A 37 21.44 -10.25 -14.71
N ASP A 38 20.38 -9.82 -15.36
CA ASP A 38 20.06 -8.40 -15.53
C ASP A 38 19.95 -7.70 -14.17
N PRO A 39 20.49 -6.48 -14.05
CA PRO A 39 20.43 -5.71 -12.82
C PRO A 39 19.02 -5.14 -12.61
N VAL A 40 18.57 -5.07 -11.36
CA VAL A 40 17.23 -4.55 -11.01
C VAL A 40 17.03 -3.09 -11.37
N GLU A 41 18.08 -2.31 -11.59
CA GLU A 41 18.00 -0.92 -12.04
C GLU A 41 17.24 -0.77 -13.37
N ASN A 42 17.19 -1.81 -14.21
CA ASN A 42 16.45 -1.81 -15.47
C ASN A 42 14.93 -1.94 -15.26
N TYR A 43 14.52 -2.40 -14.09
CA TYR A 43 13.12 -2.74 -13.77
C TYR A 43 12.54 -1.92 -12.63
N MET A 44 13.38 -1.34 -11.77
CA MET A 44 12.91 -0.55 -10.62
C MET A 44 12.19 0.72 -11.04
N ILE A 45 11.24 1.15 -10.25
CA ILE A 45 10.65 2.49 -10.34
C ILE A 45 11.52 3.49 -9.58
N LYS A 46 11.76 4.66 -10.18
CA LYS A 46 12.59 5.73 -9.58
C LYS A 46 11.77 6.74 -8.80
N THR A 47 10.49 6.91 -9.16
CA THR A 47 9.57 7.76 -8.42
C THR A 47 8.99 6.94 -7.27
N VAL A 48 9.60 7.04 -6.09
CA VAL A 48 9.22 6.28 -4.91
C VAL A 48 8.42 7.17 -3.97
N PRO A 49 7.22 6.76 -3.54
CA PRO A 49 6.46 7.48 -2.53
C PRO A 49 7.21 7.46 -1.19
N THR A 50 7.50 8.64 -0.67
CA THR A 50 8.21 8.81 0.60
C THR A 50 7.46 9.75 1.54
N ALA A 51 7.71 9.63 2.83
CA ALA A 51 7.28 10.57 3.84
C ALA A 51 8.46 10.84 4.80
N TRP A 52 8.50 12.04 5.37
CA TRP A 52 9.38 12.29 6.49
C TRP A 52 8.98 11.41 7.67
N ASP A 53 9.92 10.81 8.35
CA ASP A 53 9.66 9.82 9.39
C ASP A 53 9.02 10.42 10.66
N GLN A 54 9.03 11.77 10.82
CA GLN A 54 8.30 12.48 11.85
C GLN A 54 6.88 12.92 11.40
N THR A 55 6.45 12.51 10.20
CA THR A 55 5.09 12.81 9.74
C THR A 55 4.08 12.11 10.65
N PRO A 56 3.06 12.83 11.17
CA PRO A 56 1.98 12.23 11.94
C PRO A 56 1.28 11.11 11.15
N LEU A 57 0.92 10.02 11.84
CA LEU A 57 0.39 8.82 11.19
C LEU A 57 -0.90 9.08 10.41
N ASN A 58 -1.79 9.93 10.94
CA ASN A 58 -3.00 10.36 10.25
C ASN A 58 -2.71 11.09 8.93
N VAL A 59 -1.68 11.95 8.89
CA VAL A 59 -1.27 12.67 7.67
C VAL A 59 -0.68 11.69 6.64
N ALA A 60 0.13 10.74 7.10
CA ALA A 60 0.68 9.70 6.22
C ALA A 60 -0.43 8.83 5.61
N PHE A 61 -1.46 8.49 6.40
CA PHE A 61 -2.64 7.75 5.93
C PHE A 61 -3.41 8.51 4.85
N GLU A 62 -3.72 9.79 5.10
CA GLU A 62 -4.43 10.63 4.13
C GLU A 62 -3.64 10.76 2.81
N ASN A 63 -2.31 10.91 2.89
CA ASN A 63 -1.46 10.94 1.71
C ASN A 63 -1.52 9.60 0.94
N MET A 64 -1.44 8.46 1.65
CA MET A 64 -1.56 7.15 1.00
C MET A 64 -2.92 6.98 0.32
N ALA A 65 -4.01 7.35 1.00
CA ALA A 65 -5.37 7.27 0.45
C ALA A 65 -5.53 8.18 -0.77
N LEU A 66 -5.08 9.43 -0.70
CA LEU A 66 -5.19 10.43 -1.77
C LEU A 66 -4.45 10.00 -3.04
N PHE A 67 -3.27 9.41 -2.90
CA PHE A 67 -2.45 8.98 -4.04
C PHE A 67 -2.64 7.51 -4.42
N GLY A 68 -3.52 6.78 -3.73
CA GLY A 68 -3.76 5.34 -3.99
C GLY A 68 -2.51 4.47 -3.74
N LEU A 69 -1.70 4.83 -2.74
CA LEU A 69 -0.46 4.16 -2.43
C LEU A 69 -0.69 2.95 -1.52
N LYS A 70 0.09 1.89 -1.72
CA LYS A 70 0.08 0.67 -0.91
C LYS A 70 1.17 0.68 0.18
N SER A 71 2.15 1.54 0.02
CA SER A 71 3.26 1.71 0.96
C SER A 71 3.89 3.07 0.83
N LEU A 72 4.52 3.55 1.90
CA LEU A 72 5.37 4.71 1.97
C LEU A 72 6.73 4.33 2.55
N ILE A 73 7.80 4.92 2.04
CA ILE A 73 9.12 4.78 2.64
C ILE A 73 9.37 6.00 3.53
N GLY A 74 9.65 5.74 4.80
CA GLY A 74 10.07 6.77 5.75
C GLY A 74 11.50 7.22 5.48
N LEU A 75 11.73 8.53 5.47
CA LEU A 75 13.06 9.13 5.39
C LEU A 75 13.35 9.93 6.65
N ASN A 76 14.55 9.77 7.18
CA ASN A 76 15.02 10.56 8.32
C ASN A 76 15.49 11.98 7.89
N ASN A 77 16.00 12.76 8.83
CA ASN A 77 16.48 14.13 8.58
C ASN A 77 17.67 14.22 7.62
N GLU A 78 18.45 13.14 7.48
CA GLU A 78 19.56 13.03 6.52
C GLU A 78 19.11 12.53 5.15
N GLY A 79 17.80 12.32 4.92
CA GLY A 79 17.25 11.76 3.69
C GLY A 79 17.52 10.25 3.52
N LYS A 80 17.96 9.57 4.57
CA LYS A 80 18.16 8.12 4.56
C LYS A 80 16.87 7.41 4.92
N MET A 81 16.70 6.20 4.38
CA MET A 81 15.55 5.36 4.68
C MET A 81 15.54 4.97 6.17
N SER A 82 14.44 5.27 6.86
CA SER A 82 14.19 4.91 8.25
C SER A 82 13.26 3.71 8.43
N GLY A 83 12.48 3.36 7.41
CA GLY A 83 11.56 2.23 7.45
C GLY A 83 10.60 2.22 6.27
N ILE A 84 9.71 1.23 6.26
CA ILE A 84 8.60 1.12 5.32
C ILE A 84 7.28 1.01 6.07
N LEU A 85 6.28 1.76 5.63
CA LEU A 85 4.93 1.79 6.16
C LEU A 85 3.97 1.26 5.10
N THR A 86 3.06 0.38 5.49
CA THR A 86 2.08 -0.28 4.60
C THR A 86 0.66 -0.09 5.09
N GLU A 87 -0.34 -0.41 4.26
CA GLU A 87 -1.75 -0.38 4.66
C GLU A 87 -2.03 -1.24 5.92
N THR A 88 -1.33 -2.37 6.09
CA THR A 88 -1.50 -3.27 7.22
C THR A 88 -1.08 -2.62 8.54
N ASP A 89 -0.02 -1.80 8.52
CA ASP A 89 0.48 -1.11 9.70
C ASP A 89 -0.55 -0.09 10.21
N PHE A 90 -1.26 0.58 9.30
CA PHE A 90 -2.35 1.49 9.68
C PHE A 90 -3.53 0.76 10.32
N ILE A 91 -3.87 -0.44 9.82
CA ILE A 91 -4.95 -1.25 10.40
C ILE A 91 -4.59 -1.63 11.84
N ALA A 92 -3.34 -2.04 12.08
CA ALA A 92 -2.86 -2.43 13.41
C ALA A 92 -2.87 -1.26 14.41
N GLU A 93 -2.71 -0.02 13.94
CA GLU A 93 -2.62 1.20 14.76
C GLU A 93 -3.91 2.02 14.78
N SER A 94 -5.00 1.51 14.19
CA SER A 94 -6.27 2.23 14.10
C SER A 94 -7.32 1.70 15.06
N GLU A 95 -8.15 2.62 15.56
CA GLU A 95 -9.42 2.32 16.23
C GLU A 95 -10.56 2.83 15.36
N VAL A 96 -11.61 2.01 15.19
CA VAL A 96 -12.85 2.46 14.56
C VAL A 96 -13.68 3.21 15.61
N ARG A 97 -13.93 4.49 15.37
CA ARG A 97 -14.86 5.29 16.18
C ARG A 97 -16.08 5.63 15.37
N SER A 98 -17.25 5.28 15.93
CA SER A 98 -18.54 5.66 15.38
C SER A 98 -18.94 7.02 15.95
N GLU A 99 -19.13 8.01 15.10
CA GLU A 99 -19.71 9.30 15.45
C GLU A 99 -21.16 9.31 14.93
N THR A 100 -22.13 9.33 15.84
CA THR A 100 -23.55 9.48 15.48
C THR A 100 -23.89 10.95 15.47
N THR A 101 -24.26 11.49 14.32
CA THR A 101 -24.78 12.85 14.20
C THR A 101 -26.28 12.78 14.02
N GLN A 102 -27.01 13.43 14.92
CA GLN A 102 -28.45 13.58 14.83
C GLN A 102 -28.74 14.84 13.99
N HIS A 103 -29.45 14.67 12.90
CA HIS A 103 -30.01 15.78 12.11
C HIS A 103 -31.53 15.85 12.35
N ASP A 104 -31.96 16.89 13.01
CA ASP A 104 -33.38 17.22 13.14
C ASP A 104 -33.80 17.94 11.84
N SER A 105 -34.54 17.28 10.98
CA SER A 105 -35.18 17.93 9.84
C SER A 105 -36.62 18.22 10.17
N THR A 106 -36.89 19.44 10.61
CA THR A 106 -38.26 20.00 10.61
C THR A 106 -38.60 20.39 9.18
N VAL A 107 -39.39 19.57 8.52
CA VAL A 107 -40.06 19.97 7.28
C VAL A 107 -41.31 20.72 7.67
N GLY A 108 -41.14 22.03 7.93
CA GLY A 108 -42.28 22.94 8.08
C GLY A 108 -42.83 23.27 6.70
N THR A 109 -44.02 22.72 6.38
CA THR A 109 -44.85 23.32 5.32
C THR A 109 -45.75 24.36 6.01
N GLU A 110 -45.44 25.65 5.76
CA GLU A 110 -46.38 26.73 6.06
C GLU A 110 -47.69 26.50 5.26
N GLY A 111 -48.76 26.21 5.98
CA GLY A 111 -50.08 26.32 5.36
C GLY A 111 -51.21 25.44 5.84
N ASP A 112 -50.99 24.35 6.53
CA ASP A 112 -52.14 23.48 6.95
C ASP A 112 -52.25 23.30 8.46
N LYS A 113 -53.37 23.76 9.02
CA LYS A 113 -53.77 23.65 10.43
C LYS A 113 -54.01 22.20 10.91
N TRP A 114 -53.69 21.19 10.13
CA TRP A 114 -53.86 19.76 10.41
C TRP A 114 -52.64 18.91 10.10
N SER A 115 -51.41 19.51 10.00
CA SER A 115 -50.22 18.72 9.83
C SER A 115 -49.78 18.16 11.18
N TRP A 116 -49.77 16.84 11.28
CA TRP A 116 -49.02 16.14 12.33
C TRP A 116 -47.56 16.47 12.14
N ASP A 117 -46.90 17.13 13.12
CA ASP A 117 -45.47 17.36 13.13
C ASP A 117 -44.74 16.02 13.17
N SER A 118 -44.49 15.46 12.01
CA SER A 118 -43.58 14.32 11.89
C SER A 118 -42.16 14.84 11.89
N THR A 119 -41.56 14.97 13.04
CA THR A 119 -40.12 15.18 13.19
C THR A 119 -39.44 13.90 12.78
N SER A 120 -38.89 13.86 11.55
CA SER A 120 -38.05 12.74 11.16
C SER A 120 -36.64 13.02 11.68
N VAL A 121 -36.18 12.18 12.60
CA VAL A 121 -34.81 12.21 13.11
C VAL A 121 -33.97 11.28 12.24
N LEU A 122 -33.04 11.85 11.47
CA LEU A 122 -32.08 11.10 10.70
C LEU A 122 -30.82 10.89 11.53
N TYR A 123 -30.54 9.65 11.89
CA TYR A 123 -29.28 9.27 12.51
C TYR A 123 -28.27 8.91 11.43
N ILE A 124 -27.21 9.72 11.30
CA ILE A 124 -26.09 9.43 10.41
C ILE A 124 -24.95 8.92 11.27
N GLU A 125 -24.65 7.64 11.15
CA GLU A 125 -23.46 7.04 11.75
C GLU A 125 -22.30 7.14 10.77
N LYS A 126 -21.24 7.84 11.18
CA LYS A 126 -19.97 7.94 10.42
C LYS A 126 -18.90 7.18 11.18
N ASN A 127 -18.40 6.12 10.56
CA ASN A 127 -17.25 5.41 11.05
C ASN A 127 -15.98 6.10 10.54
N LYS A 128 -15.14 6.55 11.47
CA LYS A 128 -13.82 7.13 11.17
C LYS A 128 -12.72 6.28 11.78
N LEU A 129 -11.64 6.09 11.03
CA LEU A 129 -10.41 5.56 11.59
C LEU A 129 -9.75 6.67 12.43
N LYS A 130 -9.51 6.37 13.69
CA LYS A 130 -8.71 7.20 14.57
C LYS A 130 -7.37 6.52 14.81
N PHE A 131 -6.29 7.24 14.51
CA PHE A 131 -4.95 6.80 14.77
C PHE A 131 -4.46 7.33 16.12
N THR A 132 -3.48 6.65 16.68
CA THR A 132 -2.72 7.13 17.85
C THR A 132 -1.87 8.34 17.48
N ASP A 133 -1.42 9.12 18.48
CA ASP A 133 -0.55 10.29 18.27
C ASP A 133 0.89 9.85 17.94
N LYS A 134 1.04 8.83 17.10
CA LYS A 134 2.32 8.31 16.62
C LYS A 134 2.72 8.99 15.32
N VAL A 135 4.02 8.91 15.03
CA VAL A 135 4.60 9.34 13.74
C VAL A 135 5.01 8.10 12.93
N VAL A 136 5.31 8.31 11.66
CA VAL A 136 5.74 7.24 10.72
C VAL A 136 6.85 6.38 11.32
N ARG A 137 7.88 6.97 11.96
CA ARG A 137 8.99 6.25 12.58
C ARG A 137 8.56 5.23 13.63
N ASP A 138 7.50 5.52 14.39
CA ASP A 138 7.07 4.67 15.50
C ASP A 138 6.39 3.39 15.04
N VAL A 139 5.93 3.36 13.78
CA VAL A 139 5.10 2.31 13.21
C VAL A 139 5.77 1.63 12.02
N ALA A 140 6.52 2.38 11.22
CA ALA A 140 7.22 1.82 10.06
C ALA A 140 8.19 0.71 10.48
N SER A 141 8.19 -0.38 9.71
CA SER A 141 9.14 -1.47 9.88
C SER A 141 10.56 -0.97 9.59
N ASP A 142 11.46 -1.05 10.56
CA ASP A 142 12.87 -0.63 10.45
C ASP A 142 13.77 -1.73 9.85
N LYS A 143 13.38 -3.01 10.02
CA LYS A 143 14.10 -4.17 9.49
C LYS A 143 13.75 -4.43 8.03
N VAL A 144 14.07 -3.47 7.17
CA VAL A 144 13.75 -3.55 5.75
C VAL A 144 14.93 -4.13 4.97
N THR A 145 14.69 -5.26 4.31
CA THR A 145 15.66 -5.79 3.35
C THR A 145 15.64 -4.96 2.09
N THR A 146 16.82 -4.57 1.64
CA THR A 146 17.02 -3.74 0.45
C THR A 146 17.75 -4.50 -0.65
N ALA A 147 17.69 -3.96 -1.87
CA ALA A 147 18.56 -4.32 -2.98
C ALA A 147 19.48 -3.13 -3.31
N ASN A 148 20.56 -3.34 -4.04
CA ASN A 148 21.29 -2.28 -4.72
C ASN A 148 20.99 -2.31 -6.22
N SER A 149 21.34 -1.24 -6.95
CA SER A 149 21.05 -1.11 -8.38
C SER A 149 21.56 -2.29 -9.23
N LYS A 150 22.69 -2.88 -8.85
CA LYS A 150 23.34 -3.99 -9.56
C LYS A 150 22.90 -5.38 -9.09
N THR A 151 21.99 -5.47 -8.11
CA THR A 151 21.42 -6.76 -7.70
C THR A 151 20.77 -7.43 -8.91
N LYS A 152 21.07 -8.70 -9.15
CA LYS A 152 20.48 -9.48 -10.25
C LYS A 152 18.98 -9.72 -9.98
N VAL A 153 18.20 -9.77 -11.04
CA VAL A 153 16.75 -10.07 -10.96
C VAL A 153 16.49 -11.37 -10.18
N SER A 154 17.20 -12.46 -10.48
CA SER A 154 17.04 -13.73 -9.75
C SER A 154 17.35 -13.61 -8.26
N ALA A 155 18.45 -12.90 -7.90
CA ALA A 155 18.80 -12.68 -6.50
C ALA A 155 17.79 -11.78 -5.78
N CYS A 156 17.19 -10.82 -6.47
CA CYS A 156 16.11 -10.01 -5.94
C CYS A 156 14.85 -10.86 -5.71
N ALA A 157 14.51 -11.75 -6.65
CA ALA A 157 13.40 -12.70 -6.53
C ALA A 157 13.59 -13.65 -5.33
N GLU A 158 14.79 -14.17 -5.10
CA GLU A 158 15.12 -15.00 -3.94
C GLU A 158 14.94 -14.24 -2.62
N LYS A 159 15.36 -12.98 -2.54
CA LYS A 159 15.13 -12.12 -1.37
C LYS A 159 13.62 -11.92 -1.11
N MET A 160 12.85 -11.60 -2.14
CA MET A 160 11.40 -11.44 -2.02
C MET A 160 10.74 -12.73 -1.53
N LYS A 161 11.11 -13.89 -2.10
CA LYS A 161 10.58 -15.19 -1.70
C LYS A 161 10.92 -15.53 -0.23
N SER A 162 12.19 -15.40 0.16
CA SER A 162 12.66 -15.79 1.50
C SER A 162 12.03 -14.97 2.62
N LEU A 163 11.67 -13.72 2.34
CA LEU A 163 11.09 -12.79 3.29
C LEU A 163 9.57 -12.65 3.14
N ASN A 164 8.99 -13.31 2.14
CA ASN A 164 7.58 -13.21 1.78
C ASN A 164 7.13 -11.74 1.57
N VAL A 165 7.91 -10.97 0.81
CA VAL A 165 7.64 -9.56 0.50
C VAL A 165 7.51 -9.34 -1.00
N GLU A 166 6.57 -8.48 -1.40
CA GLU A 166 6.29 -8.19 -2.81
C GLU A 166 7.10 -7.01 -3.36
N GLN A 167 7.92 -6.35 -2.53
CA GLN A 167 8.68 -5.17 -2.92
C GLN A 167 9.95 -5.03 -2.08
N LEU A 168 11.00 -4.47 -2.69
CA LEU A 168 12.25 -4.15 -2.03
C LEU A 168 12.69 -2.73 -2.40
N PRO A 169 12.99 -1.87 -1.41
CA PRO A 169 13.68 -0.61 -1.66
C PRO A 169 15.06 -0.87 -2.30
N VAL A 170 15.42 -0.02 -3.23
CA VAL A 170 16.75 -0.05 -3.87
C VAL A 170 17.56 1.12 -3.35
N ILE A 171 18.70 0.82 -2.76
CA ILE A 171 19.60 1.82 -2.17
C ILE A 171 20.87 1.97 -3.01
N GLY A 172 21.37 3.20 -3.05
CA GLY A 172 22.64 3.57 -3.66
C GLY A 172 23.84 3.19 -2.80
N ILE A 173 25.02 3.50 -3.28
CA ILE A 173 26.30 3.19 -2.59
C ILE A 173 26.41 3.97 -1.28
N GLU A 174 25.88 5.17 -1.22
CA GLU A 174 25.89 6.04 -0.03
C GLU A 174 24.73 5.75 0.93
N GLY A 175 23.93 4.71 0.63
CA GLY A 175 22.76 4.33 1.44
C GLY A 175 21.51 5.19 1.22
N ASP A 176 21.53 6.02 0.17
CA ASP A 176 20.39 6.80 -0.29
C ASP A 176 19.35 5.92 -1.00
N LEU A 177 18.09 6.28 -0.87
CA LEU A 177 17.00 5.61 -1.60
C LEU A 177 17.01 6.05 -3.06
N ILE A 178 17.25 5.12 -3.99
CA ILE A 178 17.32 5.40 -5.43
C ILE A 178 16.17 4.78 -6.23
N GLY A 179 15.39 3.90 -5.64
CA GLY A 179 14.27 3.27 -6.31
C GLY A 179 13.51 2.27 -5.45
N LEU A 180 12.49 1.68 -6.05
CA LEU A 180 11.71 0.58 -5.49
C LEU A 180 11.50 -0.47 -6.58
N VAL A 181 11.72 -1.74 -6.28
CA VAL A 181 11.40 -2.84 -7.17
C VAL A 181 10.29 -3.69 -6.58
N ARG A 182 9.24 -3.91 -7.36
CA ARG A 182 8.08 -4.73 -6.97
C ARG A 182 8.08 -6.04 -7.75
N ALA A 183 7.37 -7.05 -7.26
CA ALA A 183 7.17 -8.31 -7.96
C ALA A 183 6.60 -8.09 -9.38
N SER A 184 5.63 -7.16 -9.52
CA SER A 184 5.06 -6.77 -10.82
C SER A 184 6.08 -6.12 -11.79
N ASP A 185 7.17 -5.56 -11.27
CA ASP A 185 8.21 -4.99 -12.11
C ASP A 185 9.23 -6.05 -12.53
N LEU A 186 9.58 -6.99 -11.63
CA LEU A 186 10.50 -8.08 -11.94
C LEU A 186 10.00 -9.04 -13.02
N ILE A 187 8.68 -9.28 -13.10
CA ILE A 187 8.13 -10.15 -14.15
C ILE A 187 8.30 -9.57 -15.57
N LYS A 188 8.64 -8.29 -15.72
CA LYS A 188 9.01 -7.69 -17.00
C LYS A 188 10.30 -8.26 -17.58
N ALA A 189 11.15 -8.85 -16.74
CA ALA A 189 12.38 -9.52 -17.17
C ALA A 189 12.14 -10.85 -17.92
N LEU A 190 10.87 -11.28 -18.03
CA LEU A 190 10.48 -12.49 -18.77
C LEU A 190 10.05 -12.22 -20.22
N ILE A 191 10.03 -10.93 -20.63
CA ILE A 191 9.58 -10.49 -21.96
C ILE A 191 10.70 -9.59 -22.65
#